data_82474183d3148cf4981b854ff83c697e
#
_entry.id   82474183d3148cf4981b854ff83c697e
#
_cell.length_a   1.000
_cell.length_b   1.000
_cell.length_c   1.000
_cell.angle_alpha   90.00
_cell.angle_beta   90.00
_cell.angle_gamma   90.00
#
_symmetry.space_group_name_H-M   'P 1'
#
loop_
_entity.id
_entity.type
_entity.pdbx_description
1 polymer ?
#
loop_
_entity_poly.entity_id
_entity_poly.type
_entity_poly.pdbx_seq_one_letter_code
_entity_poly.pdbx_strand_id
1 'polypeptide(L)' 'MSKKDKIIKDLKNNPNNVRFETLKILLESEGYECFNKGGSHYQFRKKECDLITIPFKRPIKAIYVKMVLKAI' A
#
# COMPACT_ATOMS: atom_id res chain seq x y z
N MET A 1 10.33 14.41 11.08
CA MET A 1 9.99 13.36 10.11
C MET A 1 8.51 13.09 10.13
N SER A 2 7.89 12.93 8.98
CA SER A 2 6.47 12.60 8.91
C SER A 2 6.28 11.11 9.17
N LYS A 3 5.05 10.72 9.55
CA LYS A 3 4.71 9.32 9.72
C LYS A 3 4.96 8.51 8.45
N LYS A 4 4.78 9.15 7.30
CA LYS A 4 5.01 8.56 6.00
C LYS A 4 6.46 8.10 5.83
N ASP A 5 7.41 8.95 6.16
CA ASP A 5 8.83 8.60 6.02
C ASP A 5 9.21 7.42 6.90
N LYS A 6 8.67 7.36 8.10
CA LYS A 6 8.90 6.25 9.01
C LYS A 6 8.32 4.95 8.45
N ILE A 7 7.10 5.00 7.90
CA ILE A 7 6.45 3.84 7.30
C ILE A 7 7.27 3.34 6.12
N ILE A 8 7.71 4.24 5.23
CA ILE A 8 8.52 3.87 4.06
C ILE A 8 9.80 3.17 4.50
N LYS A 9 10.48 3.72 5.50
CA LYS A 9 11.71 3.14 6.02
C LYS A 9 11.47 1.73 6.57
N ASP A 10 10.41 1.56 7.34
CA ASP A 10 10.06 0.26 7.91
C ASP A 10 9.74 -0.76 6.83
N LEU A 11 9.04 -0.36 5.79
CA LEU A 11 8.71 -1.25 4.67
C LEU A 11 9.95 -1.69 3.91
N LYS A 12 10.90 -0.79 3.70
CA LYS A 12 12.16 -1.12 3.03
C LYS A 12 13.01 -2.09 3.85
N ASN A 13 13.00 -1.93 5.16
CA ASN A 13 13.78 -2.78 6.06
C ASN A 13 13.15 -4.15 6.25
N ASN A 14 11.83 -4.24 6.23
CA ASN A 14 11.14 -5.49 6.52
C ASN A 14 9.87 -5.65 5.69
N PRO A 15 10.03 -5.98 4.39
CA PRO A 15 8.88 -6.10 3.48
C PRO A 15 8.08 -7.39 3.66
N ASN A 16 8.52 -8.30 4.51
CA ASN A 16 7.93 -9.63 4.61
C ASN A 16 6.82 -9.76 5.65
N ASN A 17 6.63 -8.76 6.50
CA ASN A 17 5.63 -8.83 7.57
C ASN A 17 4.83 -7.52 7.62
N VAL A 18 4.21 -7.19 6.50
CA VAL A 18 3.50 -5.93 6.35
C VAL A 18 2.00 -6.16 6.44
N ARG A 19 1.32 -5.26 7.13
CA ARG A 19 -0.14 -5.29 7.25
C ARG A 19 -0.77 -4.48 6.13
N PHE A 20 -1.96 -4.91 5.71
CA PHE A 20 -2.73 -4.21 4.69
C PHE A 20 -2.98 -2.75 5.09
N GLU A 21 -3.36 -2.52 6.35
CA GLU A 21 -3.67 -1.18 6.86
C GLU A 21 -2.50 -0.23 6.70
N THR A 22 -1.27 -0.73 6.88
CA THR A 22 -0.06 0.09 6.71
C THR A 22 0.05 0.60 5.28
N LEU A 23 -0.16 -0.27 4.29
CA LEU A 23 -0.11 0.12 2.88
C LEU A 23 -1.25 1.06 2.53
N LYS A 24 -2.44 0.83 3.07
CA LYS A 24 -3.60 1.70 2.84
C LYS A 24 -3.32 3.11 3.33
N ILE A 25 -2.82 3.25 4.55
CA ILE A 25 -2.50 4.56 5.13
C ILE A 25 -1.47 5.27 4.26
N LEU A 26 -0.44 4.55 3.85
CA LEU A 26 0.63 5.12 3.04
C LEU A 26 0.11 5.61 1.68
N LEU A 27 -0.67 4.80 1.00
CA LEU A 27 -1.25 5.17 -0.30
C LEU A 27 -2.23 6.32 -0.18
N GLU A 28 -3.06 6.32 0.84
CA GLU A 28 -4.00 7.43 1.06
C GLU A 28 -3.26 8.74 1.35
N SER A 29 -2.13 8.67 2.05
CA SER A 29 -1.32 9.85 2.31
C SER A 29 -0.70 10.43 1.03
N GLU A 30 -0.57 9.61 0.00
CA GLU A 30 -0.06 10.03 -1.32
C GLU A 30 -1.17 10.51 -2.26
N GLY A 31 -2.41 10.50 -1.82
CA GLY A 31 -3.53 10.96 -2.63
C GLY A 31 -4.30 9.85 -3.34
N TYR A 32 -3.99 8.59 -3.06
CA TYR A 32 -4.75 7.48 -3.61
C TYR A 32 -6.10 7.33 -2.91
N GLU A 33 -7.12 6.94 -3.66
CA GLU A 33 -8.42 6.60 -3.11
C GLU A 33 -8.58 5.08 -3.09
N CYS A 34 -9.12 4.56 -2.00
CA CYS A 34 -9.31 3.13 -1.80
C CYS A 34 -10.73 2.73 -2.16
N PHE A 35 -10.87 1.71 -3.01
CA PHE A 35 -12.17 1.17 -3.43
C PHE A 35 -12.21 -0.32 -3.18
N ASN A 36 -13.36 -0.81 -2.74
CA ASN A 36 -13.62 -2.24 -2.58
C ASN A 36 -15.07 -2.53 -2.99
N LYS A 37 -15.24 -3.47 -3.91
CA LYS A 37 -16.57 -3.85 -4.42
C LYS A 37 -17.12 -5.11 -3.73
N GLY A 38 -16.66 -5.37 -2.51
CA GLY A 38 -17.00 -6.59 -1.81
C GLY A 38 -16.05 -7.72 -2.19
N GLY A 39 -15.37 -8.29 -1.23
CA GLY A 39 -14.35 -9.31 -1.45
C GLY A 39 -13.04 -8.92 -0.82
N SER A 40 -11.98 -9.67 -1.12
CA SER A 40 -10.69 -9.51 -0.47
C SER A 40 -9.71 -8.63 -1.25
N HIS A 41 -10.10 -8.09 -2.41
CA HIS A 41 -9.22 -7.25 -3.21
C HIS A 41 -9.61 -5.79 -3.09
N TYR A 42 -8.65 -4.94 -2.76
CA TYR A 42 -8.83 -3.51 -2.65
C TYR A 42 -8.09 -2.81 -3.78
N GLN A 43 -8.75 -1.86 -4.42
CA GLN A 43 -8.17 -1.08 -5.50
C GLN A 43 -7.81 0.32 -4.99
N PHE A 44 -6.64 0.80 -5.39
CA PHE A 44 -6.19 2.14 -5.05
C PHE A 44 -5.99 2.92 -6.34
N ARG A 45 -6.66 4.06 -6.44
CA ARG A 45 -6.63 4.90 -7.64
C ARG A 45 -6.12 6.28 -7.32
N LYS A 46 -5.33 6.81 -8.24
CA LYS A 46 -4.87 8.19 -8.19
C LYS A 46 -4.86 8.73 -9.61
N LYS A 47 -5.28 10.00 -9.79
CA LYS A 47 -5.32 10.63 -11.10
C LYS A 47 -3.96 10.55 -11.78
N GLU A 48 -3.94 10.13 -13.04
CA GLU A 48 -2.74 9.99 -13.86
C GLU A 48 -1.75 8.93 -13.38
N CYS A 49 -2.17 8.08 -12.47
CA CYS A 49 -1.35 6.98 -11.98
C CYS A 49 -2.02 5.64 -12.26
N ASP A 50 -1.19 4.60 -12.34
CA ASP A 50 -1.69 3.26 -12.57
C ASP A 50 -2.50 2.77 -11.37
N LEU A 51 -3.50 1.95 -11.68
CA LEU A 51 -4.30 1.28 -10.66
C LEU A 51 -3.44 0.29 -9.89
N ILE A 52 -3.55 0.32 -8.56
CA ILE A 52 -2.89 -0.64 -7.69
C ILE A 52 -3.96 -1.51 -7.04
N THR A 53 -3.83 -2.82 -7.17
CA THR A 53 -4.74 -3.77 -6.53
C THR A 53 -3.97 -4.55 -5.48
N ILE A 54 -4.47 -4.55 -4.24
CA ILE A 54 -3.83 -5.25 -3.13
C ILE A 54 -4.84 -6.17 -2.47
N PRO A 55 -4.55 -7.48 -2.36
CA PRO A 55 -5.43 -8.40 -1.64
C PRO A 55 -5.33 -8.18 -0.14
N PHE A 56 -6.45 -8.31 0.55
CA PHE A 56 -6.47 -8.22 2.02
C PHE A 56 -6.01 -9.56 2.60
N LYS A 57 -4.72 -9.65 2.85
CA LYS A 57 -4.09 -10.85 3.43
C LYS A 57 -3.12 -10.47 4.53
N ARG A 58 -2.83 -11.40 5.40
CA ARG A 58 -1.84 -11.23 6.48
C ARG A 58 -0.86 -12.38 6.45
N PRO A 59 0.43 -12.11 6.26
CA PRO A 59 0.99 -10.81 5.87
C PRO A 59 0.79 -10.54 4.37
N ILE A 60 0.95 -9.28 3.98
CA ILE A 60 0.94 -8.90 2.57
C ILE A 60 2.23 -9.41 1.92
N LYS A 61 2.11 -9.98 0.73
CA LYS A 61 3.29 -10.47 0.00
C LYS A 61 4.23 -9.32 -0.36
N ALA A 62 5.53 -9.60 -0.32
CA ALA A 62 6.55 -8.59 -0.58
C ALA A 62 6.42 -7.94 -1.96
N ILE A 63 5.90 -8.66 -2.95
CA ILE A 63 5.70 -8.10 -4.29
C ILE A 63 4.76 -6.88 -4.25
N TYR A 64 3.71 -6.94 -3.44
CA TYR A 64 2.78 -5.81 -3.31
C TYR A 64 3.41 -4.64 -2.58
N VAL A 65 4.22 -4.93 -1.56
CA VAL A 65 4.96 -3.90 -0.85
C VAL A 65 5.90 -3.16 -1.79
N LYS A 66 6.61 -3.89 -2.64
CA LYS A 66 7.51 -3.30 -3.63
C LYS A 66 6.75 -2.45 -4.65
N MET A 67 5.56 -2.90 -5.07
CA MET A 67 4.71 -2.12 -5.98
C MET A 67 4.33 -0.78 -5.36
N VAL A 68 3.93 -0.79 -4.09
CA VAL A 68 3.56 0.45 -3.38
C VAL A 68 4.77 1.38 -3.25
N LEU A 69 5.91 0.85 -2.85
CA LEU A 69 7.13 1.65 -2.70
C LEU A 69 7.57 2.27 -4.02
N LYS A 70 7.35 1.58 -5.12
CA LYS A 70 7.68 2.09 -6.45
C LYS A 70 6.72 3.20 -6.90
N ALA A 71 5.48 3.14 -6.43
CA ALA A 71 4.43 4.08 -6.83
C ALA A 71 4.47 5.42 -6.07
N ILE A 72 5.20 5.48 -4.98
CA ILE A 72 5.25 6.67 -4.14
C ILE A 72 6.58 7.40 -4.21
#